data_2098d227a827171b137415dcbc30560c
#
_entry.id   2098d227a827171b137415dcbc30560c
#
_cell.length_a   1.000
_cell.length_b   1.000
_cell.length_c   1.000
_cell.angle_alpha   90.00
_cell.angle_beta   90.00
_cell.angle_gamma   90.00
#
_symmetry.space_group_name_H-M   'P 1'
#
loop_
_entity.id
_entity.type
_entity.pdbx_description
1 polymer ?
#
loop_
_entity_poly.entity_id
_entity_poly.type
_entity_poly.pdbx_seq_one_letter_code
_entity_poly.pdbx_strand_id
1 'polypeptide(L)'
;MEKQSITNTSSSSSSWIRGSYIGRGCFGAVSKAVSKIDGKVFAVKSVDLAACLPAQSESLENEITILRSLQPHPHIVSFLGDDVSKEGTATFRNLHLEYLPEGDVSNGGKNIDDETLLRRYVWCLVSALRHVHSNGIVHCDVKSRNVLVADGGTSVKLADFGSAMEVEKPAAGIAPRGSPLWMAPEVVRREYQGPESDVWSLGCTVVEMLTGKPAWEDNGYDSLSRIGFTNELPFIPAGISELGGDFLEKCLRRDRSQRWSCDQLLEHPFLRGGQHSFFATESSPRCVLDWVNSEFEEEEEESDVSRDTVSAMARMSKLATTGGAIWESDGWIEVRSDASEELAAKWEYLVSARAELQLNISLVSTDDSVSPSGSEESASVMTCEILLVLLLV
;
A
#
# COMPACT_ATOMS: atom_id res chain seq x y z
N MET A 1 -24.32 -34.12 -47.72
CA MET A 1 -23.19 -33.19 -47.53
C MET A 1 -23.39 -32.41 -46.26
N GLU A 2 -22.95 -32.97 -45.15
CA GLU A 2 -23.01 -32.33 -43.83
C GLU A 2 -21.74 -31.44 -43.66
N LYS A 3 -21.96 -30.16 -43.40
CA LYS A 3 -20.91 -29.22 -43.04
C LYS A 3 -20.64 -29.35 -41.53
N GLN A 4 -19.56 -30.00 -41.16
CA GLN A 4 -18.99 -29.94 -39.82
C GLN A 4 -18.47 -28.53 -39.55
N SER A 5 -19.14 -27.82 -38.65
CA SER A 5 -18.64 -26.57 -38.08
C SER A 5 -17.59 -26.91 -37.04
N ILE A 6 -16.33 -26.63 -37.38
CA ILE A 6 -15.20 -26.71 -36.43
C ILE A 6 -15.33 -25.49 -35.52
N THR A 7 -15.80 -25.71 -34.30
CA THR A 7 -15.69 -24.70 -33.23
C THR A 7 -14.26 -24.72 -32.71
N ASN A 8 -13.45 -23.77 -33.16
CA ASN A 8 -12.16 -23.48 -32.57
C ASN A 8 -12.37 -22.88 -31.17
N THR A 9 -12.36 -23.72 -30.15
CA THR A 9 -12.15 -23.28 -28.77
C THR A 9 -10.66 -22.96 -28.60
N SER A 10 -10.27 -21.72 -28.87
CA SER A 10 -8.97 -21.21 -28.47
C SER A 10 -8.92 -21.15 -26.96
N SER A 11 -8.27 -22.12 -26.33
CA SER A 11 -7.81 -22.03 -24.97
C SER A 11 -6.79 -20.87 -24.90
N SER A 12 -7.20 -19.70 -24.42
CA SER A 12 -6.28 -18.60 -24.17
C SER A 12 -5.33 -19.00 -23.05
N SER A 13 -4.15 -19.54 -23.42
CA SER A 13 -3.08 -19.75 -22.45
C SER A 13 -2.65 -18.37 -21.94
N SER A 14 -2.77 -18.11 -20.65
CA SER A 14 -2.31 -16.86 -20.05
C SER A 14 -0.85 -16.60 -20.42
N SER A 15 -0.51 -15.35 -20.71
CA SER A 15 0.85 -14.93 -21.12
C SER A 15 1.87 -14.95 -19.96
N TRP A 16 1.44 -15.35 -18.77
CA TRP A 16 2.21 -15.39 -17.53
C TRP A 16 1.90 -16.63 -16.68
N ILE A 17 2.71 -16.86 -15.66
CA ILE A 17 2.56 -17.96 -14.69
C ILE A 17 2.47 -17.35 -13.30
N ARG A 18 1.45 -17.76 -12.53
CA ARG A 18 1.34 -17.44 -11.11
C ARG A 18 2.41 -18.18 -10.33
N GLY A 19 3.13 -17.48 -9.50
CA GLY A 19 4.15 -18.01 -8.59
C GLY A 19 3.67 -18.06 -7.14
N SER A 20 4.62 -17.85 -6.22
CA SER A 20 4.38 -17.87 -4.78
C SER A 20 3.43 -16.75 -4.34
N TYR A 21 2.63 -17.06 -3.34
CA TYR A 21 1.82 -16.10 -2.62
C TYR A 21 2.70 -15.09 -1.87
N ILE A 22 2.35 -13.79 -1.95
CA ILE A 22 3.10 -12.71 -1.31
C ILE A 22 2.33 -12.17 -0.10
N GLY A 23 1.00 -11.98 -0.25
CA GLY A 23 0.19 -11.40 0.81
C GLY A 23 -1.31 -11.41 0.49
N ARG A 24 -2.12 -11.17 1.53
CA ARG A 24 -3.57 -11.04 1.43
C ARG A 24 -3.99 -9.70 2.04
N GLY A 25 -4.66 -8.89 1.25
CA GLY A 25 -5.36 -7.70 1.73
C GLY A 25 -6.86 -7.97 1.89
N CYS A 26 -7.58 -6.98 2.40
CA CYS A 26 -9.04 -7.01 2.48
C CYS A 26 -9.69 -7.22 1.09
N PHE A 27 -9.00 -6.81 0.04
CA PHE A 27 -9.52 -6.71 -1.32
C PHE A 27 -8.96 -7.76 -2.30
N GLY A 28 -8.27 -8.81 -1.82
CA GLY A 28 -7.77 -9.86 -2.70
C GLY A 28 -6.46 -10.47 -2.25
N ALA A 29 -6.01 -11.49 -3.00
CA ALA A 29 -4.74 -12.16 -2.80
C ALA A 29 -3.69 -11.59 -3.75
N VAL A 30 -2.47 -11.36 -3.25
CA VAL A 30 -1.33 -10.92 -4.06
C VAL A 30 -0.35 -12.05 -4.21
N SER A 31 0.02 -12.37 -5.44
CA SER A 31 1.01 -13.41 -5.75
C SER A 31 2.12 -12.81 -6.63
N LYS A 32 3.30 -13.41 -6.55
CA LYS A 32 4.37 -13.20 -7.53
C LYS A 32 3.96 -13.86 -8.84
N ALA A 33 4.29 -13.25 -9.95
CA ALA A 33 4.03 -13.78 -11.28
C ALA A 33 5.25 -13.62 -12.19
N VAL A 34 5.34 -14.45 -13.23
CA VAL A 34 6.41 -14.41 -14.22
C VAL A 34 5.81 -14.39 -15.61
N SER A 35 6.19 -13.41 -16.39
CA SER A 35 5.84 -13.30 -17.81
C SER A 35 6.50 -14.42 -18.61
N LYS A 36 5.73 -15.13 -19.43
CA LYS A 36 6.23 -16.16 -20.35
C LYS A 36 6.98 -15.59 -21.55
N ILE A 37 6.79 -14.30 -21.83
CA ILE A 37 7.32 -13.63 -23.02
C ILE A 37 8.76 -13.20 -22.78
N ASP A 38 9.03 -12.51 -21.66
CA ASP A 38 10.32 -11.89 -21.36
C ASP A 38 10.93 -12.32 -20.02
N GLY A 39 10.27 -13.21 -19.29
CA GLY A 39 10.74 -13.71 -18.00
C GLY A 39 10.67 -12.69 -16.86
N LYS A 40 10.09 -11.51 -17.08
CA LYS A 40 9.97 -10.48 -16.04
C LYS A 40 9.06 -10.92 -14.92
N VAL A 41 9.49 -10.58 -13.72
CA VAL A 41 8.73 -10.82 -12.48
C VAL A 41 7.86 -9.60 -12.19
N PHE A 42 6.60 -9.85 -11.81
CA PHE A 42 5.66 -8.82 -11.40
C PHE A 42 4.75 -9.32 -10.27
N ALA A 43 4.00 -8.44 -9.64
CA ALA A 43 2.98 -8.78 -8.66
C ALA A 43 1.61 -8.85 -9.34
N VAL A 44 0.80 -9.83 -8.95
CA VAL A 44 -0.58 -9.95 -9.42
C VAL A 44 -1.55 -9.96 -8.23
N LYS A 45 -2.41 -8.94 -8.15
CA LYS A 45 -3.51 -8.85 -7.19
C LYS A 45 -4.76 -9.45 -7.85
N SER A 46 -5.41 -10.41 -7.20
CA SER A 46 -6.47 -11.22 -7.82
C SER A 46 -7.64 -11.42 -6.90
N VAL A 47 -8.83 -11.48 -7.50
CA VAL A 47 -10.05 -11.94 -6.85
C VAL A 47 -10.64 -13.11 -7.66
N ASP A 48 -11.14 -14.13 -6.96
CA ASP A 48 -11.91 -15.23 -7.57
C ASP A 48 -13.33 -14.73 -7.82
N LEU A 49 -13.73 -14.61 -9.09
CA LEU A 49 -15.03 -14.05 -9.47
C LEU A 49 -16.23 -14.86 -8.98
N ALA A 50 -16.04 -16.15 -8.65
CA ALA A 50 -17.10 -17.00 -8.12
C ALA A 50 -17.21 -16.95 -6.60
N ALA A 51 -16.09 -16.66 -5.89
CA ALA A 51 -16.01 -16.75 -4.44
C ALA A 51 -15.81 -15.40 -3.73
N CYS A 52 -15.50 -14.30 -4.47
CA CYS A 52 -15.26 -13.00 -3.85
C CYS A 52 -16.56 -12.33 -3.41
N LEU A 53 -16.45 -11.50 -2.37
CA LEU A 53 -17.51 -10.56 -1.99
C LEU A 53 -17.63 -9.44 -3.05
N PRO A 54 -18.82 -8.89 -3.30
CA PRO A 54 -18.98 -7.77 -4.23
C PRO A 54 -18.01 -6.62 -3.98
N ALA A 55 -17.81 -6.22 -2.73
CA ALA A 55 -16.90 -5.14 -2.36
C ALA A 55 -15.43 -5.42 -2.75
N GLN A 56 -15.00 -6.69 -2.79
CA GLN A 56 -13.63 -7.06 -3.21
C GLN A 56 -13.45 -6.87 -4.72
N SER A 57 -14.44 -7.27 -5.50
CA SER A 57 -14.44 -7.08 -6.96
C SER A 57 -14.54 -5.60 -7.31
N GLU A 58 -15.40 -4.84 -6.65
CA GLU A 58 -15.56 -3.40 -6.84
C GLU A 58 -14.27 -2.65 -6.51
N SER A 59 -13.62 -2.99 -5.40
CA SER A 59 -12.35 -2.38 -5.01
C SER A 59 -11.23 -2.67 -6.02
N LEU A 60 -11.14 -3.91 -6.54
CA LEU A 60 -10.13 -4.24 -7.55
C LEU A 60 -10.37 -3.50 -8.87
N GLU A 61 -11.62 -3.41 -9.33
CA GLU A 61 -11.96 -2.66 -10.55
C GLU A 61 -11.74 -1.15 -10.37
N ASN A 62 -12.00 -0.63 -9.18
CA ASN A 62 -11.68 0.76 -8.84
C ASN A 62 -10.17 1.02 -8.93
N GLU A 63 -9.36 0.15 -8.33
CA GLU A 63 -7.88 0.26 -8.38
C GLU A 63 -7.36 0.21 -9.80
N ILE A 64 -7.87 -0.72 -10.62
CA ILE A 64 -7.53 -0.83 -12.05
C ILE A 64 -7.87 0.47 -12.78
N THR A 65 -9.06 1.02 -12.55
CA THR A 65 -9.55 2.23 -13.22
C THR A 65 -8.70 3.45 -12.84
N ILE A 66 -8.44 3.64 -11.56
CA ILE A 66 -7.63 4.75 -11.04
C ILE A 66 -6.19 4.66 -11.55
N LEU A 67 -5.52 3.51 -11.38
CA LEU A 67 -4.11 3.36 -11.80
C LEU A 67 -3.93 3.47 -13.32
N ARG A 68 -4.92 3.04 -14.11
CA ARG A 68 -4.91 3.20 -15.56
C ARG A 68 -5.05 4.66 -16.00
N SER A 69 -5.78 5.47 -15.24
CA SER A 69 -5.98 6.90 -15.52
C SER A 69 -4.81 7.77 -15.09
N LEU A 70 -4.09 7.37 -14.03
CA LEU A 70 -2.94 8.10 -13.50
C LEU A 70 -1.74 8.01 -14.45
N GLN A 71 -1.08 9.15 -14.69
CA GLN A 71 0.22 9.15 -15.34
C GLN A 71 1.26 8.48 -14.45
N PRO A 72 2.24 7.74 -15.02
CA PRO A 72 3.30 7.11 -14.24
C PRO A 72 4.04 8.12 -13.36
N HIS A 73 4.31 7.73 -12.11
CA HIS A 73 5.04 8.54 -11.15
C HIS A 73 6.06 7.68 -10.39
N PRO A 74 7.29 8.15 -10.13
CA PRO A 74 8.36 7.34 -9.51
C PRO A 74 8.00 6.80 -8.13
N HIS A 75 7.12 7.50 -7.39
CA HIS A 75 6.70 7.12 -6.05
C HIS A 75 5.26 6.59 -5.96
N ILE A 76 4.74 6.08 -7.06
CA ILE A 76 3.47 5.33 -7.14
C ILE A 76 3.78 3.97 -7.76
N VAL A 77 3.16 2.91 -7.26
CA VAL A 77 3.28 1.57 -7.82
C VAL A 77 2.88 1.57 -9.30
N SER A 78 3.71 0.97 -10.17
CA SER A 78 3.47 0.98 -11.60
C SER A 78 2.38 -0.01 -12.00
N PHE A 79 1.37 0.47 -12.72
CA PHE A 79 0.37 -0.35 -13.40
C PHE A 79 0.99 -1.00 -14.64
N LEU A 80 0.95 -2.33 -14.73
CA LEU A 80 1.50 -3.10 -15.85
C LEU A 80 0.41 -3.68 -16.76
N GLY A 81 -0.82 -3.75 -16.28
CA GLY A 81 -1.96 -4.27 -17.02
C GLY A 81 -2.98 -4.96 -16.14
N ASP A 82 -3.96 -5.57 -16.77
CA ASP A 82 -4.99 -6.36 -16.10
C ASP A 82 -5.53 -7.43 -17.06
N ASP A 83 -6.03 -8.52 -16.53
CA ASP A 83 -6.64 -9.58 -17.31
C ASP A 83 -7.68 -10.40 -16.51
N VAL A 84 -8.26 -11.38 -17.20
CA VAL A 84 -9.04 -12.46 -16.58
C VAL A 84 -8.36 -13.78 -16.91
N SER A 85 -8.00 -14.56 -15.89
CA SER A 85 -7.39 -15.89 -16.05
C SER A 85 -8.32 -17.01 -15.58
N LYS A 86 -8.16 -18.20 -16.19
CA LYS A 86 -8.78 -19.45 -15.72
C LYS A 86 -7.68 -20.35 -15.17
N GLU A 87 -7.83 -20.75 -13.93
CA GLU A 87 -6.89 -21.61 -13.22
C GLU A 87 -7.66 -22.79 -12.60
N GLY A 88 -7.58 -23.95 -13.26
CA GLY A 88 -8.46 -25.10 -12.94
C GLY A 88 -9.94 -24.76 -13.19
N THR A 89 -10.75 -24.82 -12.15
CA THR A 89 -12.18 -24.50 -12.19
C THR A 89 -12.47 -23.04 -11.83
N ALA A 90 -11.51 -22.31 -11.27
CA ALA A 90 -11.68 -20.93 -10.82
C ALA A 90 -11.40 -19.91 -11.95
N THR A 91 -12.09 -18.79 -11.91
CA THR A 91 -11.89 -17.66 -12.81
C THR A 91 -11.50 -16.44 -11.99
N PHE A 92 -10.30 -15.91 -12.26
CA PHE A 92 -9.74 -14.78 -11.52
C PHE A 92 -9.78 -13.50 -12.35
N ARG A 93 -10.17 -12.40 -11.71
CA ARG A 93 -9.89 -11.05 -12.18
C ARG A 93 -8.56 -10.62 -11.61
N ASN A 94 -7.64 -10.12 -12.43
CA ASN A 94 -6.25 -9.85 -12.09
C ASN A 94 -5.86 -8.41 -12.41
N LEU A 95 -5.10 -7.80 -11.50
CA LEU A 95 -4.39 -6.54 -11.66
C LEU A 95 -2.88 -6.84 -11.60
N HIS A 96 -2.15 -6.41 -12.61
CA HIS A 96 -0.71 -6.58 -12.72
C HIS A 96 0.02 -5.31 -12.30
N LEU A 97 0.92 -5.44 -11.33
CA LEU A 97 1.69 -4.35 -10.73
C LEU A 97 3.18 -4.68 -10.76
N GLU A 98 4.04 -3.68 -10.69
CA GLU A 98 5.46 -3.92 -10.44
C GLU A 98 5.66 -4.70 -9.13
N TYR A 99 6.68 -5.56 -9.10
CA TYR A 99 7.04 -6.34 -7.92
C TYR A 99 8.15 -5.65 -7.14
N LEU A 100 7.87 -5.31 -5.88
CA LEU A 100 8.80 -4.69 -4.94
C LEU A 100 9.15 -5.70 -3.86
N PRO A 101 10.36 -6.30 -3.91
CA PRO A 101 10.72 -7.46 -3.08
C PRO A 101 10.93 -7.13 -1.60
N GLU A 102 11.22 -5.87 -1.24
CA GLU A 102 11.47 -5.44 0.12
C GLU A 102 10.18 -5.37 0.96
N GLY A 103 8.99 -5.42 0.32
CA GLY A 103 7.70 -5.36 0.99
C GLY A 103 7.30 -3.95 1.43
N ASP A 104 6.46 -3.85 2.46
CA ASP A 104 5.96 -2.58 2.97
C ASP A 104 6.80 -2.04 4.14
N VAL A 105 6.66 -0.75 4.42
CA VAL A 105 7.46 -0.07 5.47
C VAL A 105 7.05 -0.46 6.89
N SER A 106 5.90 -1.14 7.09
CA SER A 106 5.49 -1.60 8.42
C SER A 106 6.33 -2.76 8.93
N ASN A 107 6.95 -3.53 8.02
CA ASN A 107 7.92 -4.61 8.23
C ASN A 107 7.87 -5.27 9.62
N GLY A 108 6.68 -5.75 10.01
CA GLY A 108 6.48 -6.40 11.29
C GLY A 108 6.52 -5.48 12.53
N GLY A 109 6.24 -4.20 12.38
CA GLY A 109 6.20 -3.23 13.49
C GLY A 109 7.57 -2.69 13.90
N LYS A 110 8.55 -2.73 12.99
CA LYS A 110 9.85 -2.07 13.21
C LYS A 110 9.72 -0.58 12.94
N ASN A 111 10.29 0.22 13.82
CA ASN A 111 10.41 1.67 13.67
C ASN A 111 11.57 2.04 12.74
N ILE A 112 11.48 3.23 12.16
CA ILE A 112 12.56 3.86 11.40
C ILE A 112 13.30 4.81 12.35
N ASP A 113 14.47 4.39 12.85
CA ASP A 113 15.29 5.19 13.78
C ASP A 113 16.12 6.28 13.05
N ASP A 114 16.43 6.06 11.76
CA ASP A 114 17.16 7.03 10.95
C ASP A 114 16.20 8.11 10.40
N GLU A 115 16.26 9.30 11.00
CA GLU A 115 15.44 10.43 10.56
C GLU A 115 15.76 10.87 9.12
N THR A 116 16.97 10.63 8.62
CA THR A 116 17.33 10.95 7.22
C THR A 116 16.56 10.05 6.27
N LEU A 117 16.48 8.75 6.57
CA LEU A 117 15.69 7.79 5.81
C LEU A 117 14.19 8.12 5.92
N LEU A 118 13.71 8.43 7.12
CA LEU A 118 12.31 8.84 7.33
C LEU A 118 11.95 10.07 6.46
N ARG A 119 12.78 11.13 6.48
CA ARG A 119 12.57 12.33 5.65
C ARG A 119 12.47 11.99 4.16
N ARG A 120 13.31 11.09 3.70
CA ARG A 120 13.30 10.62 2.31
C ARG A 120 11.98 9.90 1.99
N TYR A 121 11.55 8.98 2.82
CA TYR A 121 10.28 8.27 2.63
C TYR A 121 9.08 9.21 2.66
N VAL A 122 9.06 10.14 3.62
CA VAL A 122 8.00 11.16 3.71
C VAL A 122 7.98 12.05 2.47
N TRP A 123 9.15 12.46 1.96
CA TRP A 123 9.24 13.24 0.71
C TRP A 123 8.66 12.46 -0.48
N CYS A 124 8.99 11.17 -0.63
CA CYS A 124 8.43 10.30 -1.67
C CYS A 124 6.89 10.24 -1.58
N LEU A 125 6.36 10.06 -0.36
CA LEU A 125 4.92 9.97 -0.13
C LEU A 125 4.19 11.29 -0.42
N VAL A 126 4.74 12.41 0.05
CA VAL A 126 4.14 13.73 -0.24
C VAL A 126 4.16 14.01 -1.74
N SER A 127 5.26 13.63 -2.44
CA SER A 127 5.36 13.75 -3.90
C SER A 127 4.32 12.88 -4.62
N ALA A 128 4.11 11.65 -4.16
CA ALA A 128 3.07 10.75 -4.68
C ALA A 128 1.66 11.33 -4.46
N LEU A 129 1.35 11.75 -3.24
CA LEU A 129 0.05 12.33 -2.90
C LEU A 129 -0.23 13.61 -3.67
N ARG A 130 0.78 14.49 -3.83
CA ARG A 130 0.66 15.67 -4.68
C ARG A 130 0.24 15.30 -6.11
N HIS A 131 0.88 14.26 -6.68
CA HIS A 131 0.53 13.79 -8.02
C HIS A 131 -0.90 13.26 -8.08
N VAL A 132 -1.33 12.44 -7.10
CA VAL A 132 -2.69 11.91 -6.99
C VAL A 132 -3.71 13.05 -6.88
N HIS A 133 -3.49 14.00 -5.98
CA HIS A 133 -4.38 15.13 -5.74
C HIS A 133 -4.46 16.07 -6.94
N SER A 134 -3.35 16.31 -7.66
CA SER A 134 -3.34 17.15 -8.87
C SER A 134 -4.13 16.53 -10.04
N ASN A 135 -4.35 15.20 -10.00
CA ASN A 135 -5.23 14.49 -10.93
C ASN A 135 -6.69 14.40 -10.45
N GLY A 136 -7.05 15.13 -9.38
CA GLY A 136 -8.40 15.13 -8.85
C GLY A 136 -8.79 13.84 -8.13
N ILE A 137 -7.83 13.08 -7.64
CA ILE A 137 -8.02 11.81 -6.94
C ILE A 137 -7.62 11.96 -5.47
N VAL A 138 -8.33 11.25 -4.59
CA VAL A 138 -8.02 11.09 -3.16
C VAL A 138 -7.73 9.62 -2.94
N HIS A 139 -6.62 9.31 -2.25
CA HIS A 139 -6.19 7.92 -2.03
C HIS A 139 -7.07 7.18 -1.02
N CYS A 140 -7.49 7.88 0.03
CA CYS A 140 -8.37 7.42 1.11
C CYS A 140 -7.80 6.37 2.08
N ASP A 141 -6.72 5.66 1.75
CA ASP A 141 -6.16 4.59 2.60
C ASP A 141 -4.62 4.69 2.74
N VAL A 142 -4.13 5.90 3.06
CA VAL A 142 -2.69 6.13 3.33
C VAL A 142 -2.33 5.54 4.69
N LYS A 143 -1.46 4.49 4.69
CA LYS A 143 -0.94 3.81 5.89
C LYS A 143 0.36 3.08 5.54
N SER A 144 1.15 2.68 6.53
CA SER A 144 2.47 2.05 6.33
C SER A 144 2.41 0.77 5.48
N ARG A 145 1.35 -0.03 5.59
CA ARG A 145 1.15 -1.25 4.79
C ARG A 145 0.94 -0.98 3.30
N ASN A 146 0.50 0.23 2.95
CA ASN A 146 0.29 0.66 1.57
C ASN A 146 1.48 1.47 1.03
N VAL A 147 2.59 1.51 1.76
CA VAL A 147 3.85 2.15 1.39
C VAL A 147 4.89 1.07 1.17
N LEU A 148 5.22 0.81 -0.08
CA LEU A 148 6.15 -0.25 -0.47
C LEU A 148 7.57 0.30 -0.61
N VAL A 149 8.54 -0.42 -0.04
CA VAL A 149 9.96 -0.07 -0.11
C VAL A 149 10.50 -0.38 -1.51
N ALA A 150 11.29 0.53 -2.04
CA ALA A 150 11.84 0.46 -3.39
C ALA A 150 13.33 0.87 -3.41
N ASP A 151 13.99 0.61 -4.54
CA ASP A 151 15.36 1.03 -4.83
C ASP A 151 16.37 0.60 -3.74
N GLY A 152 16.26 -0.66 -3.28
CA GLY A 152 17.16 -1.19 -2.25
C GLY A 152 17.03 -0.51 -0.89
N GLY A 153 15.82 -0.08 -0.52
CA GLY A 153 15.54 0.58 0.75
C GLY A 153 15.79 2.10 0.75
N THR A 154 16.07 2.70 -0.42
CA THR A 154 16.36 4.14 -0.48
C THR A 154 15.17 5.00 -0.83
N SER A 155 14.09 4.43 -1.36
CA SER A 155 12.84 5.14 -1.71
C SER A 155 11.61 4.30 -1.34
N VAL A 156 10.42 4.91 -1.49
CA VAL A 156 9.15 4.21 -1.30
C VAL A 156 8.17 4.58 -2.40
N LYS A 157 7.18 3.70 -2.60
CA LYS A 157 6.06 3.89 -3.51
C LYS A 157 4.74 3.68 -2.80
N LEU A 158 3.79 4.56 -3.08
CA LEU A 158 2.40 4.45 -2.63
C LEU A 158 1.66 3.40 -3.48
N ALA A 159 0.94 2.51 -2.83
CA ALA A 159 0.23 1.38 -3.42
C ALA A 159 -1.20 1.24 -2.86
N ASP A 160 -1.98 0.35 -3.41
CA ASP A 160 -3.36 0.00 -3.02
C ASP A 160 -4.36 1.15 -3.19
N PHE A 161 -4.77 1.39 -4.43
CA PHE A 161 -5.77 2.41 -4.80
C PHE A 161 -7.21 1.87 -4.77
N GLY A 162 -7.45 0.73 -4.14
CA GLY A 162 -8.78 0.11 -4.07
C GLY A 162 -9.82 0.96 -3.35
N SER A 163 -9.40 1.79 -2.40
CA SER A 163 -10.26 2.75 -1.68
C SER A 163 -10.29 4.14 -2.32
N ALA A 164 -9.47 4.41 -3.33
CA ALA A 164 -9.35 5.75 -3.91
C ALA A 164 -10.64 6.23 -4.56
N MET A 165 -10.81 7.54 -4.64
CA MET A 165 -11.99 8.17 -5.24
C MET A 165 -11.62 9.45 -5.98
N GLU A 166 -12.42 9.83 -6.97
CA GLU A 166 -12.34 11.17 -7.54
C GLU A 166 -12.86 12.20 -6.53
N VAL A 167 -12.27 13.40 -6.55
CA VAL A 167 -12.75 14.51 -5.72
C VAL A 167 -14.15 14.91 -6.18
N GLU A 168 -15.16 14.49 -5.44
CA GLU A 168 -16.54 14.83 -5.68
C GLU A 168 -16.87 16.19 -5.05
N LYS A 169 -17.89 16.87 -5.62
CA LYS A 169 -18.48 18.03 -4.96
C LYS A 169 -19.10 17.58 -3.65
N PRO A 170 -18.97 18.37 -2.56
CA PRO A 170 -19.47 17.99 -1.25
C PRO A 170 -20.97 17.67 -1.31
N ALA A 171 -21.29 16.36 -1.22
CA ALA A 171 -22.65 15.89 -1.00
C ALA A 171 -22.88 15.77 0.52
N ALA A 172 -24.12 15.95 0.96
CA ALA A 172 -24.46 15.75 2.37
C ALA A 172 -24.35 14.25 2.72
N GLY A 173 -23.37 13.91 3.56
CA GLY A 173 -23.12 12.55 4.05
C GLY A 173 -22.33 11.69 3.05
N ILE A 174 -21.11 11.33 3.42
CA ILE A 174 -20.23 10.44 2.67
C ILE A 174 -20.22 9.03 3.31
N ALA A 175 -19.95 8.01 2.51
CA ALA A 175 -19.53 6.70 3.03
C ALA A 175 -18.00 6.75 3.24
N PRO A 176 -17.50 6.69 4.50
CA PRO A 176 -16.07 6.71 4.77
C PRO A 176 -15.35 5.56 4.07
N ARG A 177 -14.16 5.85 3.50
CA ARG A 177 -13.30 4.86 2.86
C ARG A 177 -11.96 4.81 3.57
N GLY A 178 -11.33 3.63 3.61
CA GLY A 178 -9.99 3.43 4.14
C GLY A 178 -9.98 2.83 5.55
N SER A 179 -8.81 2.84 6.18
CA SER A 179 -8.55 2.18 7.46
C SER A 179 -8.87 3.08 8.65
N PRO A 180 -9.70 2.63 9.61
CA PRO A 180 -10.28 3.48 10.66
C PRO A 180 -9.28 4.31 11.45
N LEU A 181 -8.14 3.73 11.88
CA LEU A 181 -7.15 4.42 12.74
C LEU A 181 -6.34 5.50 12.01
N TRP A 182 -6.42 5.58 10.69
CA TRP A 182 -5.79 6.62 9.87
C TRP A 182 -6.78 7.65 9.33
N MET A 183 -8.09 7.44 9.57
CA MET A 183 -9.14 8.37 9.13
C MET A 183 -9.03 9.72 9.81
N ALA A 184 -9.24 10.77 9.06
CA ALA A 184 -9.32 12.13 9.58
C ALA A 184 -10.64 12.36 10.36
N PRO A 185 -10.68 13.32 11.33
CA PRO A 185 -11.88 13.60 12.11
C PRO A 185 -13.14 13.83 11.28
N GLU A 186 -13.05 14.60 10.21
CA GLU A 186 -14.17 14.89 9.31
C GLU A 186 -14.65 13.66 8.54
N VAL A 187 -13.75 12.69 8.27
CA VAL A 187 -14.10 11.42 7.63
C VAL A 187 -14.88 10.54 8.60
N VAL A 188 -14.41 10.44 9.85
CA VAL A 188 -15.12 9.70 10.91
C VAL A 188 -16.51 10.29 11.13
N ARG A 189 -16.64 11.62 11.09
CA ARG A 189 -17.96 12.31 11.23
C ARG A 189 -18.80 12.26 9.95
N ARG A 190 -18.30 11.65 8.85
CA ARG A 190 -18.99 11.56 7.56
C ARG A 190 -19.30 12.91 6.91
N GLU A 191 -18.53 13.92 7.22
CA GLU A 191 -18.75 15.28 6.71
C GLU A 191 -18.05 15.49 5.36
N TYR A 192 -16.85 14.94 5.21
CA TYR A 192 -16.00 15.18 4.05
C TYR A 192 -14.87 14.15 3.97
N GLN A 193 -14.46 13.80 2.75
CA GLN A 193 -13.24 13.07 2.47
C GLN A 193 -12.58 13.65 1.21
N GLY A 194 -11.35 14.11 1.32
CA GLY A 194 -10.64 14.82 0.26
C GLY A 194 -9.14 14.84 0.46
N PRO A 195 -8.39 15.63 -0.34
CA PRO A 195 -6.93 15.73 -0.24
C PRO A 195 -6.41 16.01 1.17
N GLU A 196 -7.10 16.85 1.93
CA GLU A 196 -6.73 17.17 3.31
C GLU A 196 -6.89 15.97 4.26
N SER A 197 -7.79 15.05 3.95
CA SER A 197 -7.96 13.81 4.72
C SER A 197 -6.78 12.86 4.51
N ASP A 198 -6.24 12.77 3.28
CA ASP A 198 -5.00 12.01 3.00
C ASP A 198 -3.79 12.61 3.74
N VAL A 199 -3.74 13.95 3.89
CA VAL A 199 -2.67 14.61 4.67
C VAL A 199 -2.73 14.24 6.15
N TRP A 200 -3.90 14.13 6.75
CA TRP A 200 -4.05 13.60 8.11
C TRP A 200 -3.55 12.15 8.17
N SER A 201 -3.98 11.29 7.25
CA SER A 201 -3.56 9.90 7.16
C SER A 201 -2.04 9.77 6.97
N LEU A 202 -1.42 10.66 6.20
CA LEU A 202 0.04 10.79 6.08
C LEU A 202 0.68 11.08 7.44
N GLY A 203 0.16 12.04 8.21
CA GLY A 203 0.66 12.35 9.56
C GLY A 203 0.61 11.11 10.47
N CYS A 204 -0.52 10.38 10.49
CA CYS A 204 -0.65 9.12 11.23
C CYS A 204 0.36 8.06 10.74
N THR A 205 0.59 7.98 9.43
CA THR A 205 1.56 7.04 8.84
C THR A 205 3.00 7.37 9.24
N VAL A 206 3.36 8.65 9.30
CA VAL A 206 4.70 9.09 9.77
C VAL A 206 4.90 8.73 11.24
N VAL A 207 3.89 8.92 12.09
CA VAL A 207 3.93 8.47 13.49
C VAL A 207 4.08 6.95 13.57
N GLU A 208 3.38 6.20 12.74
CA GLU A 208 3.51 4.74 12.67
C GLU A 208 4.90 4.30 12.24
N MET A 209 5.52 4.95 11.25
CA MET A 209 6.89 4.68 10.82
C MET A 209 7.92 4.94 11.93
N LEU A 210 7.69 5.96 12.76
CA LEU A 210 8.56 6.31 13.90
C LEU A 210 8.43 5.35 15.06
N THR A 211 7.23 4.82 15.33
CA THR A 211 6.93 4.06 16.54
C THR A 211 6.81 2.56 16.30
N GLY A 212 6.65 2.13 15.03
CA GLY A 212 6.28 0.77 14.66
C GLY A 212 4.83 0.41 15.07
N LYS A 213 4.02 1.39 15.47
CA LYS A 213 2.63 1.19 15.94
C LYS A 213 1.72 2.26 15.34
N PRO A 214 0.43 1.94 15.10
CA PRO A 214 -0.54 2.94 14.68
C PRO A 214 -0.54 4.17 15.61
N ALA A 215 -0.82 5.35 15.04
CA ALA A 215 -0.85 6.61 15.78
C ALA A 215 -1.95 6.67 16.86
N TRP A 216 -2.97 5.83 16.72
CA TRP A 216 -4.04 5.62 17.71
C TRP A 216 -4.05 4.16 18.14
N GLU A 217 -4.28 3.91 19.42
CA GLU A 217 -4.50 2.56 19.94
C GLU A 217 -5.81 2.00 19.37
N ASP A 218 -5.81 0.71 19.01
CA ASP A 218 -7.03 0.06 18.51
C ASP A 218 -7.92 -0.41 19.69
N ASN A 219 -8.79 0.47 20.12
CA ASN A 219 -9.82 0.19 21.11
C ASN A 219 -11.22 0.19 20.44
N GLY A 220 -11.28 -0.12 19.15
CA GLY A 220 -12.52 -0.19 18.37
C GLY A 220 -13.27 1.16 18.35
N TYR A 221 -14.51 1.15 18.84
CA TYR A 221 -15.36 2.34 18.86
C TYR A 221 -14.75 3.54 19.61
N ASP A 222 -14.06 3.29 20.74
CA ASP A 222 -13.47 4.37 21.54
C ASP A 222 -12.43 5.15 20.75
N SER A 223 -11.63 4.45 19.95
CA SER A 223 -10.63 5.10 19.09
C SER A 223 -11.29 6.02 18.07
N LEU A 224 -12.33 5.55 17.38
CA LEU A 224 -13.07 6.36 16.40
C LEU A 224 -13.77 7.54 17.08
N SER A 225 -14.33 7.34 18.28
CA SER A 225 -14.94 8.41 19.07
C SER A 225 -13.91 9.48 19.43
N ARG A 226 -12.72 9.09 19.86
CA ARG A 226 -11.60 10.02 20.15
C ARG A 226 -11.16 10.77 18.89
N ILE A 227 -10.98 10.07 17.76
CA ILE A 227 -10.62 10.69 16.50
C ILE A 227 -11.68 11.68 16.03
N GLY A 228 -12.95 11.28 16.00
CA GLY A 228 -14.01 12.09 15.41
C GLY A 228 -14.50 13.23 16.30
N PHE A 229 -14.65 13.00 17.60
CA PHE A 229 -15.51 13.81 18.46
C PHE A 229 -14.82 14.42 19.69
N THR A 230 -13.50 14.22 19.87
CA THR A 230 -12.71 14.90 20.92
C THR A 230 -11.75 15.92 20.30
N ASN A 231 -10.99 16.63 21.14
CA ASN A 231 -9.91 17.52 20.71
C ASN A 231 -8.53 16.87 20.80
N GLU A 232 -8.47 15.55 21.05
CA GLU A 232 -7.21 14.83 21.16
C GLU A 232 -6.48 14.75 19.81
N LEU A 233 -5.16 14.70 19.88
CA LEU A 233 -4.27 14.47 18.75
C LEU A 233 -3.49 13.18 18.98
N PRO A 234 -2.98 12.54 17.91
CA PRO A 234 -2.06 11.42 18.05
C PRO A 234 -0.84 11.84 18.88
N PHE A 235 -0.29 10.90 19.63
CA PHE A 235 0.96 11.12 20.36
C PHE A 235 2.12 11.27 19.39
N ILE A 236 2.82 12.40 19.43
CA ILE A 236 4.04 12.63 18.65
C ILE A 236 5.24 12.16 19.48
N PRO A 237 6.04 11.18 18.99
CA PRO A 237 7.18 10.67 19.75
C PRO A 237 8.24 11.74 19.99
N ALA A 238 8.82 11.78 21.20
CA ALA A 238 9.87 12.74 21.57
C ALA A 238 11.20 12.53 20.81
N GLY A 239 11.36 11.43 20.08
CA GLY A 239 12.57 11.10 19.32
C GLY A 239 12.69 11.78 17.95
N ILE A 240 11.65 12.48 17.48
CA ILE A 240 11.71 13.24 16.23
C ILE A 240 12.29 14.64 16.48
N SER A 241 13.00 15.20 15.48
CA SER A 241 13.51 16.57 15.56
C SER A 241 12.39 17.60 15.68
N GLU A 242 12.73 18.82 16.13
CA GLU A 242 11.79 19.95 16.22
C GLU A 242 11.11 20.22 14.86
N LEU A 243 11.88 20.17 13.76
CA LEU A 243 11.33 20.32 12.39
C LEU A 243 10.38 19.20 12.02
N GLY A 244 10.66 17.96 12.43
CA GLY A 244 9.75 16.83 12.19
C GLY A 244 8.47 16.94 13.01
N GLY A 245 8.58 17.42 14.26
CA GLY A 245 7.43 17.73 15.10
C GLY A 245 6.52 18.80 14.47
N ASP A 246 7.12 19.90 13.98
CA ASP A 246 6.38 20.96 13.26
C ASP A 246 5.71 20.43 11.99
N PHE A 247 6.41 19.61 11.20
CA PHE A 247 5.84 18.95 10.02
C PHE A 247 4.59 18.11 10.37
N LEU A 248 4.66 17.29 11.42
CA LEU A 248 3.53 16.50 11.90
C LEU A 248 2.38 17.40 12.36
N GLU A 249 2.67 18.52 13.01
CA GLU A 249 1.67 19.49 13.42
C GLU A 249 0.92 20.09 12.22
N LYS A 250 1.58 20.34 11.08
CA LYS A 250 0.93 20.81 9.84
C LYS A 250 0.03 19.73 9.22
N CYS A 251 0.35 18.45 9.38
CA CYS A 251 -0.47 17.35 8.89
C CYS A 251 -1.67 17.05 9.80
N LEU A 252 -1.47 17.10 11.14
CA LEU A 252 -2.42 16.62 12.15
C LEU A 252 -3.29 17.74 12.73
N ARG A 253 -3.62 18.78 11.94
CA ARG A 253 -4.60 19.79 12.31
C ARG A 253 -6.02 19.19 12.25
N ARG A 254 -6.78 19.33 13.32
CA ARG A 254 -8.17 18.85 13.37
C ARG A 254 -9.08 19.59 12.40
N ASP A 255 -8.89 20.89 12.31
CA ASP A 255 -9.53 21.71 11.26
C ASP A 255 -8.80 21.45 9.93
N ARG A 256 -9.51 20.80 8.99
CA ARG A 256 -8.98 20.47 7.66
C ARG A 256 -8.48 21.68 6.88
N SER A 257 -9.12 22.86 7.08
CA SER A 257 -8.73 24.08 6.39
C SER A 257 -7.37 24.63 6.81
N GLN A 258 -6.86 24.20 7.97
CA GLN A 258 -5.55 24.56 8.52
C GLN A 258 -4.45 23.54 8.19
N ARG A 259 -4.80 22.38 7.59
CA ARG A 259 -3.80 21.41 7.13
C ARG A 259 -3.08 21.94 5.90
N TRP A 260 -1.80 21.72 5.86
CA TRP A 260 -1.01 22.10 4.70
C TRP A 260 -1.31 21.20 3.51
N SER A 261 -1.33 21.80 2.30
CA SER A 261 -1.38 21.02 1.07
C SER A 261 -0.05 20.27 0.83
N CYS A 262 -0.07 19.28 -0.05
CA CYS A 262 1.17 18.58 -0.44
C CYS A 262 2.22 19.53 -1.04
N ASP A 263 1.81 20.59 -1.77
CA ASP A 263 2.73 21.60 -2.27
C ASP A 263 3.43 22.35 -1.13
N GLN A 264 2.68 22.77 -0.10
CA GLN A 264 3.24 23.44 1.07
C GLN A 264 4.15 22.50 1.88
N LEU A 265 3.75 21.24 2.04
CA LEU A 265 4.53 20.22 2.75
C LEU A 265 5.87 19.93 2.06
N LEU A 266 5.91 19.88 0.72
CA LEU A 266 7.18 19.70 -0.02
C LEU A 266 8.15 20.87 0.19
N GLU A 267 7.66 22.06 0.49
CA GLU A 267 8.47 23.22 0.81
C GLU A 267 8.85 23.32 2.30
N HIS A 268 8.37 22.39 3.14
CA HIS A 268 8.64 22.41 4.58
C HIS A 268 10.13 22.17 4.86
N PRO A 269 10.78 22.91 5.82
CA PRO A 269 12.20 22.76 6.15
C PRO A 269 12.61 21.31 6.50
N PHE A 270 11.72 20.55 7.12
CA PHE A 270 11.93 19.13 7.39
C PHE A 270 12.27 18.33 6.13
N LEU A 271 11.60 18.58 5.01
CA LEU A 271 11.82 17.87 3.75
C LEU A 271 12.91 18.49 2.87
N ARG A 272 13.12 19.82 2.93
CA ARG A 272 14.16 20.52 2.15
C ARG A 272 15.58 20.07 2.51
N GLY A 273 15.84 19.76 3.76
CA GLY A 273 17.16 19.27 4.21
C GLY A 273 17.59 17.94 3.58
N GLY A 274 16.63 17.16 3.04
CA GLY A 274 16.88 15.91 2.33
C GLY A 274 17.21 16.06 0.85
N GLN A 275 16.74 17.12 0.18
CA GLN A 275 16.87 17.28 -1.29
C GLN A 275 18.32 17.36 -1.78
N HIS A 276 19.21 18.00 -1.06
CA HIS A 276 20.63 18.10 -1.45
C HIS A 276 21.40 16.76 -1.37
N SER A 277 20.87 15.78 -0.62
CA SER A 277 21.44 14.44 -0.51
C SER A 277 20.97 13.49 -1.63
N PHE A 278 19.83 13.78 -2.28
CA PHE A 278 19.26 12.90 -3.31
C PHE A 278 20.01 12.93 -4.64
N PHE A 279 20.68 14.05 -4.96
CA PHE A 279 21.39 14.23 -6.22
C PHE A 279 22.91 14.04 -6.09
N ALA A 280 23.42 13.74 -4.89
CA ALA A 280 24.87 13.64 -4.64
C ALA A 280 25.48 12.26 -4.96
N THR A 281 24.71 11.30 -5.46
CA THR A 281 25.20 9.96 -5.85
C THR A 281 25.18 9.67 -7.34
N GLU A 282 24.89 10.65 -8.20
CA GLU A 282 25.36 10.55 -9.57
C GLU A 282 26.83 10.88 -9.58
N SER A 283 27.67 9.83 -9.60
CA SER A 283 29.09 9.99 -9.96
C SER A 283 29.13 10.74 -11.28
N SER A 284 29.57 11.99 -11.19
CA SER A 284 29.75 12.83 -12.37
C SER A 284 30.61 12.05 -13.40
N PRO A 285 30.26 12.06 -14.70
CA PRO A 285 31.08 11.42 -15.74
C PRO A 285 32.52 11.92 -15.81
N ARG A 286 32.89 12.93 -15.01
CA ARG A 286 34.25 13.48 -14.91
C ARG A 286 35.27 12.55 -14.26
N CYS A 287 34.86 11.59 -13.43
CA CYS A 287 35.80 10.64 -12.83
C CYS A 287 36.45 9.68 -13.82
N VAL A 288 35.93 9.52 -15.03
CA VAL A 288 36.51 8.65 -16.05
C VAL A 288 37.58 9.38 -16.88
N LEU A 289 37.55 10.71 -16.95
CA LEU A 289 38.51 11.50 -17.72
C LEU A 289 39.77 11.90 -16.93
N ASP A 290 39.71 11.87 -15.60
CA ASP A 290 40.87 12.20 -14.74
C ASP A 290 41.87 11.01 -14.61
N TRP A 291 41.53 9.83 -15.10
CA TRP A 291 42.39 8.64 -15.06
C TRP A 291 43.33 8.54 -16.25
N VAL A 292 43.22 9.41 -17.25
CA VAL A 292 44.06 9.38 -18.49
C VAL A 292 45.29 10.26 -18.39
N ASN A 293 45.44 11.09 -17.32
CA ASN A 293 46.54 12.02 -17.16
C ASN A 293 47.48 11.73 -15.96
N SER A 294 47.52 10.49 -15.45
CA SER A 294 48.65 10.09 -14.60
C SER A 294 49.77 9.59 -15.50
N GLU A 295 50.77 10.42 -15.57
CA GLU A 295 52.01 10.24 -16.32
C GLU A 295 52.67 8.90 -16.02
N PHE A 296 52.96 8.12 -17.08
CA PHE A 296 53.89 7.03 -17.05
C PHE A 296 55.31 7.64 -16.93
N GLU A 297 55.94 7.58 -15.78
CA GLU A 297 57.39 7.60 -15.72
C GLU A 297 57.88 6.18 -15.97
N GLU A 298 58.59 6.01 -17.12
CA GLU A 298 59.28 4.78 -17.51
C GLU A 298 60.54 4.64 -16.62
N GLU A 299 60.55 3.62 -15.75
CA GLU A 299 61.83 3.05 -15.30
C GLU A 299 61.92 1.61 -15.78
N GLU A 300 62.86 1.39 -16.71
CA GLU A 300 63.29 0.09 -17.19
C GLU A 300 64.04 -0.67 -16.12
N GLU A 301 63.51 -1.82 -15.65
CA GLU A 301 64.34 -2.91 -15.12
C GLU A 301 63.81 -4.26 -15.60
N GLU A 302 64.64 -4.96 -16.33
CA GLU A 302 64.48 -6.34 -16.79
C GLU A 302 64.38 -7.31 -15.60
N SER A 303 63.35 -8.15 -15.55
CA SER A 303 63.47 -9.53 -15.05
C SER A 303 62.28 -10.40 -15.48
N ASP A 304 62.62 -11.43 -16.16
CA ASP A 304 61.96 -12.60 -16.64
C ASP A 304 61.14 -13.32 -15.56
N VAL A 305 59.82 -13.35 -15.65
CA VAL A 305 58.99 -14.45 -15.09
C VAL A 305 57.65 -14.53 -15.83
N SER A 306 57.45 -15.63 -16.51
CA SER A 306 56.20 -16.08 -17.13
C SER A 306 55.03 -16.04 -16.14
N ARG A 307 53.97 -15.28 -16.47
CA ARG A 307 52.65 -15.37 -15.77
C ARG A 307 51.58 -15.82 -16.73
N ASP A 308 51.14 -17.03 -16.51
CA ASP A 308 49.90 -17.60 -17.09
C ASP A 308 48.70 -16.72 -16.77
N THR A 309 48.20 -16.03 -17.78
CA THR A 309 46.90 -15.36 -17.70
C THR A 309 45.79 -16.41 -17.76
N VAL A 310 45.41 -16.93 -16.61
CA VAL A 310 44.21 -17.77 -16.48
C VAL A 310 42.99 -16.88 -16.64
N SER A 311 42.32 -17.00 -17.80
CA SER A 311 41.13 -16.27 -18.17
C SER A 311 40.03 -16.37 -17.11
N ALA A 312 39.28 -15.28 -16.88
CA ALA A 312 38.12 -15.23 -15.98
C ALA A 312 37.09 -16.33 -16.27
N MET A 313 37.01 -16.81 -17.51
CA MET A 313 36.18 -17.97 -17.88
C MET A 313 36.63 -19.29 -17.23
N ALA A 314 37.95 -19.50 -17.05
CA ALA A 314 38.48 -20.70 -16.38
C ALA A 314 38.21 -20.70 -14.86
N ARG A 315 37.99 -19.53 -14.25
CA ARG A 315 37.58 -19.42 -12.83
C ARG A 315 36.10 -19.74 -12.65
N MET A 316 35.23 -19.37 -13.57
CA MET A 316 33.80 -19.69 -13.50
C MET A 316 33.50 -21.16 -13.77
N SER A 317 34.24 -21.82 -14.67
CA SER A 317 34.05 -23.26 -14.91
C SER A 317 34.49 -24.14 -13.73
N LYS A 318 35.39 -23.65 -12.89
CA LYS A 318 35.87 -24.38 -11.69
C LYS A 318 34.88 -24.30 -10.52
N LEU A 319 33.96 -23.31 -10.50
CA LEU A 319 32.90 -23.20 -9.50
C LEU A 319 31.67 -24.04 -9.83
N ALA A 320 31.54 -24.51 -11.06
CA ALA A 320 30.41 -25.30 -11.51
C ALA A 320 30.59 -26.83 -11.35
N THR A 321 31.75 -27.33 -10.90
CA THR A 321 32.06 -28.77 -10.90
C THR A 321 32.36 -29.36 -9.51
N THR A 322 32.11 -28.67 -8.40
CA THR A 322 32.27 -29.26 -7.09
C THR A 322 31.04 -29.07 -6.21
N GLY A 323 30.30 -30.18 -6.01
CA GLY A 323 29.31 -30.32 -4.95
C GLY A 323 27.87 -30.35 -5.44
N GLY A 324 27.38 -31.52 -5.76
CA GLY A 324 25.95 -31.77 -5.88
C GLY A 324 25.24 -31.45 -4.56
N ALA A 325 24.46 -30.39 -4.57
CA ALA A 325 23.55 -30.10 -3.48
C ALA A 325 22.35 -31.03 -3.61
N ILE A 326 22.26 -32.00 -2.70
CA ILE A 326 21.07 -32.82 -2.50
C ILE A 326 20.06 -31.91 -1.78
N TRP A 327 18.99 -31.55 -2.47
CA TRP A 327 17.84 -30.86 -1.87
C TRP A 327 16.95 -31.93 -1.23
N GLU A 328 17.21 -32.28 0.03
CA GLU A 328 16.25 -33.01 0.83
C GLU A 328 15.13 -32.08 1.25
N SER A 329 13.90 -32.46 0.86
CA SER A 329 12.66 -31.73 1.07
C SER A 329 12.02 -32.01 2.43
N ASP A 330 12.79 -31.99 3.53
CA ASP A 330 12.26 -32.23 4.87
C ASP A 330 12.58 -31.04 5.77
N GLY A 331 11.59 -30.15 5.97
CA GLY A 331 11.73 -29.04 6.91
C GLY A 331 10.66 -27.96 6.88
N TRP A 332 9.57 -28.15 6.15
CA TRP A 332 8.45 -27.20 6.22
C TRP A 332 7.48 -27.64 7.33
N ILE A 333 7.60 -27.00 8.49
CA ILE A 333 6.60 -27.11 9.56
C ILE A 333 5.40 -26.28 9.13
N GLU A 334 4.28 -26.93 8.85
CA GLU A 334 2.99 -26.28 8.63
C GLU A 334 2.54 -25.66 9.95
N VAL A 335 2.79 -24.35 10.12
CA VAL A 335 2.27 -23.61 11.27
C VAL A 335 0.80 -23.34 11.00
N ARG A 336 -0.06 -24.23 11.48
CA ARG A 336 -1.50 -23.95 11.59
C ARG A 336 -1.65 -22.90 12.69
N SER A 337 -2.00 -21.67 12.32
CA SER A 337 -2.41 -20.68 13.29
C SER A 337 -3.89 -20.90 13.62
N ASP A 338 -4.19 -21.21 14.89
CA ASP A 338 -5.57 -21.31 15.42
C ASP A 338 -6.37 -19.99 15.27
N ALA A 339 -5.71 -18.91 14.85
CA ALA A 339 -6.31 -17.61 14.57
C ALA A 339 -7.32 -17.61 13.40
N SER A 340 -7.29 -18.60 12.50
CA SER A 340 -8.21 -18.64 11.36
C SER A 340 -9.62 -19.12 11.73
N GLU A 341 -9.75 -20.00 12.72
CA GLU A 341 -11.05 -20.48 13.20
C GLU A 341 -11.74 -19.45 14.09
N GLU A 342 -10.98 -18.72 14.91
CA GLU A 342 -11.52 -17.65 15.76
C GLU A 342 -12.00 -16.45 14.94
N LEU A 343 -11.30 -16.10 13.87
CA LEU A 343 -11.70 -15.06 12.93
C LEU A 343 -12.93 -15.49 12.09
N ALA A 344 -13.03 -16.76 11.70
CA ALA A 344 -14.18 -17.26 10.97
C ALA A 344 -15.44 -17.28 11.85
N ALA A 345 -15.33 -17.72 13.11
CA ALA A 345 -16.43 -17.72 14.07
C ALA A 345 -16.88 -16.29 14.42
N LYS A 346 -15.95 -15.35 14.55
CA LYS A 346 -16.24 -13.94 14.78
C LYS A 346 -16.93 -13.31 13.57
N TRP A 347 -16.57 -13.76 12.37
CA TRP A 347 -17.20 -13.31 11.13
C TRP A 347 -18.61 -13.86 10.95
N GLU A 348 -18.87 -15.12 11.25
CA GLU A 348 -20.21 -15.71 11.22
C GLU A 348 -21.13 -15.04 12.24
N TYR A 349 -20.63 -14.72 13.43
CA TYR A 349 -21.38 -13.94 14.43
C TYR A 349 -21.77 -12.55 13.93
N LEU A 350 -20.84 -11.84 13.26
CA LEU A 350 -21.08 -10.49 12.70
C LEU A 350 -22.08 -10.53 11.53
N VAL A 351 -22.04 -11.56 10.70
CA VAL A 351 -23.01 -11.75 9.59
C VAL A 351 -24.40 -12.07 10.12
N SER A 352 -24.52 -12.88 11.17
CA SER A 352 -25.79 -13.20 11.83
C SER A 352 -26.39 -11.96 12.53
N ALA A 353 -25.59 -11.19 13.25
CA ALA A 353 -25.99 -9.94 13.89
C ALA A 353 -26.48 -8.88 12.89
N ARG A 354 -25.85 -8.84 11.70
CA ARG A 354 -26.28 -7.97 10.58
C ARG A 354 -27.67 -8.34 10.04
N ALA A 355 -27.97 -9.63 9.91
CA ALA A 355 -29.25 -10.10 9.44
C ALA A 355 -30.38 -9.77 10.44
N GLU A 356 -30.11 -9.90 11.74
CA GLU A 356 -31.07 -9.54 12.80
C GLU A 356 -31.31 -8.02 12.88
N LEU A 357 -30.26 -7.19 12.69
CA LEU A 357 -30.39 -5.73 12.66
C LEU A 357 -31.20 -5.25 11.44
N GLN A 358 -31.00 -5.85 10.25
CA GLN A 358 -31.80 -5.52 9.07
C GLN A 358 -33.26 -5.89 9.23
N LEU A 359 -33.58 -7.01 9.90
CA LEU A 359 -34.96 -7.40 10.23
C LEU A 359 -35.61 -6.42 11.23
N ASN A 360 -34.89 -5.95 12.22
CA ASN A 360 -35.38 -4.99 13.21
C ASN A 360 -35.62 -3.58 12.60
N ILE A 361 -34.78 -3.13 11.68
CA ILE A 361 -34.97 -1.86 10.96
C ILE A 361 -36.20 -1.92 10.05
N SER A 362 -36.46 -3.06 9.42
CA SER A 362 -37.66 -3.25 8.59
C SER A 362 -38.96 -3.30 9.40
N LEU A 363 -38.89 -3.71 10.68
CA LEU A 363 -40.05 -3.74 11.58
C LEU A 363 -40.38 -2.37 12.19
N VAL A 364 -39.40 -1.50 12.38
CA VAL A 364 -39.57 -0.14 12.94
C VAL A 364 -40.14 0.83 11.90
N SER A 365 -39.99 0.56 10.60
CA SER A 365 -40.51 1.41 9.52
C SER A 365 -41.99 1.21 9.19
N THR A 366 -42.72 0.32 9.89
CA THR A 366 -44.13 0.02 9.62
C THR A 366 -45.13 0.52 10.69
N ASP A 367 -44.67 1.20 11.77
CA ASP A 367 -45.57 1.74 12.80
C ASP A 367 -45.44 3.27 12.88
N ASP A 368 -46.13 3.96 11.98
CA ASP A 368 -46.37 5.41 12.04
C ASP A 368 -47.61 5.67 12.96
N SER A 369 -47.35 6.02 14.19
CA SER A 369 -48.18 6.95 15.00
C SER A 369 -47.78 6.91 16.46
N VAL A 370 -46.82 7.72 16.90
CA VAL A 370 -46.76 8.40 18.22
C VAL A 370 -45.53 9.32 18.24
N SER A 371 -45.72 10.58 18.58
CA SER A 371 -44.66 11.57 18.70
C SER A 371 -43.87 11.40 20.02
N PRO A 372 -42.52 11.30 19.98
CA PRO A 372 -41.70 11.25 21.18
C PRO A 372 -41.05 12.60 21.51
N SER A 373 -40.93 12.84 22.79
CA SER A 373 -40.18 13.97 23.40
C SER A 373 -38.67 13.66 23.32
N GLY A 374 -37.90 14.59 22.72
CA GLY A 374 -36.49 14.41 22.40
C GLY A 374 -35.56 14.36 23.63
N SER A 375 -34.65 13.45 23.59
CA SER A 375 -33.26 13.44 24.09
C SER A 375 -32.61 12.05 24.11
N GLU A 376 -33.37 10.95 24.11
CA GLU A 376 -32.79 9.58 24.09
C GLU A 376 -32.65 8.99 22.66
N GLU A 377 -33.36 9.50 21.68
CA GLU A 377 -33.30 9.05 20.27
C GLU A 377 -31.97 9.39 19.59
N SER A 378 -31.35 10.51 19.93
CA SER A 378 -30.08 10.92 19.30
C SER A 378 -28.93 9.96 19.62
N ALA A 379 -28.91 9.39 20.82
CA ALA A 379 -27.88 8.45 21.26
C ALA A 379 -28.05 7.05 20.60
N SER A 380 -29.29 6.60 20.44
CA SER A 380 -29.61 5.29 19.86
C SER A 380 -29.39 5.25 18.35
N VAL A 381 -29.76 6.31 17.63
CA VAL A 381 -29.51 6.45 16.17
C VAL A 381 -28.02 6.58 15.90
N MET A 382 -27.31 7.37 16.72
CA MET A 382 -25.87 7.54 16.61
C MET A 382 -25.11 6.23 16.87
N THR A 383 -25.57 5.39 17.81
CA THR A 383 -24.97 4.07 18.08
C THR A 383 -25.18 3.08 16.92
N CYS A 384 -26.35 3.09 16.29
CA CYS A 384 -26.63 2.27 15.10
C CYS A 384 -25.82 2.70 13.88
N GLU A 385 -25.64 3.99 13.65
CA GLU A 385 -24.89 4.49 12.48
C GLU A 385 -23.39 4.19 12.59
N ILE A 386 -22.83 4.21 13.80
CA ILE A 386 -21.40 3.92 14.00
C ILE A 386 -21.12 2.42 13.96
N LEU A 387 -22.05 1.57 14.42
CA LEU A 387 -21.98 0.12 14.19
C LEU A 387 -21.98 -0.21 12.69
N LEU A 388 -22.67 0.57 11.87
CA LEU A 388 -22.67 0.40 10.41
C LEU A 388 -21.31 0.72 9.78
N VAL A 389 -20.52 1.67 10.32
CA VAL A 389 -19.16 1.96 9.87
C VAL A 389 -18.22 0.81 10.17
N LEU A 390 -18.33 0.18 11.33
CA LEU A 390 -17.53 -1.00 11.70
C LEU A 390 -17.88 -2.26 10.91
N LEU A 391 -19.07 -2.29 10.29
CA LEU A 391 -19.54 -3.43 9.47
C LEU A 391 -19.24 -3.25 7.96
N LEU A 392 -18.84 -2.04 7.52
CA LEU A 392 -18.57 -1.72 6.12
C LEU A 392 -17.07 -1.53 5.82
N VAL A 393 -16.20 -1.61 6.83
CA VAL A 393 -14.73 -1.61 6.74
C VAL A 393 -14.19 -2.98 7.07
#